data_2f9261e6b2c4fb41340ab146c26c6642
#
_entry.id   2f9261e6b2c4fb41340ab146c26c6642
#
_cell.length_a   1.000
_cell.length_b   1.000
_cell.length_c   1.000
_cell.angle_alpha   90.00
_cell.angle_beta   90.00
_cell.angle_gamma   90.00
#
_symmetry.space_group_name_H-M   'P 1'
#
loop_
_entity.id
_entity.type
_entity.pdbx_description
1 polymer ?
#
loop_
_entity_poly.entity_id
_entity_poly.type
_entity_poly.pdbx_seq_one_letter_code
_entity_poly.pdbx_strand_id
1 'polypeptide(L)'
;MINTYVSYQLIAKDIGKSLDRVQNQPVVERETEYYLENITKVKSIKEFVADDRLFRYAMKAHGLEDMAYAKAFMVKALEGGVEDKDSFANKLSDKRYKEFVNTFNFEAYGDTATLFTKAQQGTVDKYLRQTLEENAGDQNEGVRLALYFERKASSITNAYEILADPALKQVAFTALGLPDSFGNADIDKQAKLIEERIDLEDFKDPELLSKFINRFTTLWEINNPTVSAASLVTTLFTQPEYGISTNLLLTMQSMKAY
;
A
#
# COMPACT_ATOMS: atom_id res chain seq x y z
N MET A 1 -11.85 -13.94 12.36
CA MET A 1 -11.09 -13.10 11.40
C MET A 1 -9.69 -13.68 11.28
N ILE A 2 -9.11 -13.66 10.08
CA ILE A 2 -7.72 -14.11 9.86
C ILE A 2 -6.81 -12.98 10.36
N ASN A 3 -5.72 -13.33 11.09
CA ASN A 3 -4.81 -12.31 11.62
C ASN A 3 -3.96 -11.66 10.50
N THR A 4 -3.34 -10.54 10.81
CA THR A 4 -2.54 -9.73 9.87
C THR A 4 -1.46 -10.57 9.17
N TYR A 5 -0.71 -11.39 9.91
CA TYR A 5 0.35 -12.23 9.36
C TYR A 5 -0.18 -13.26 8.35
N VAL A 6 -1.24 -13.98 8.72
CA VAL A 6 -1.81 -15.01 7.83
C VAL A 6 -2.40 -14.37 6.57
N SER A 7 -3.09 -13.22 6.70
CA SER A 7 -3.64 -12.48 5.57
C SER A 7 -2.53 -12.02 4.62
N TYR A 8 -1.44 -11.45 5.15
CA TYR A 8 -0.27 -11.09 4.36
C TYR A 8 0.33 -12.30 3.65
N GLN A 9 0.57 -13.41 4.36
CA GLN A 9 1.17 -14.62 3.79
C GLN A 9 0.31 -15.23 2.66
N LEU A 10 -1.02 -15.19 2.77
CA LEU A 10 -1.91 -15.69 1.71
C LEU A 10 -1.77 -14.89 0.41
N ILE A 11 -1.49 -13.59 0.51
CA ILE A 11 -1.29 -12.72 -0.65
C ILE A 11 0.14 -12.86 -1.19
N ALA A 12 1.14 -12.74 -0.29
CA ALA A 12 2.55 -12.73 -0.65
C ALA A 12 3.06 -14.07 -1.22
N LYS A 13 2.52 -15.21 -0.73
CA LYS A 13 2.90 -16.54 -1.20
C LYS A 13 2.67 -16.75 -2.71
N ASP A 14 1.64 -16.12 -3.26
CA ASP A 14 1.32 -16.17 -4.69
C ASP A 14 0.82 -14.80 -5.14
N ILE A 15 1.77 -13.87 -5.21
CA ILE A 15 1.48 -12.49 -5.59
C ILE A 15 0.92 -12.39 -7.01
N GLY A 16 1.41 -13.23 -7.93
CA GLY A 16 0.91 -13.29 -9.31
C GLY A 16 -0.58 -13.58 -9.36
N LYS A 17 -1.02 -14.64 -8.68
CA LYS A 17 -2.44 -15.00 -8.62
C LYS A 17 -3.29 -13.93 -7.91
N SER A 18 -2.71 -13.22 -6.95
CA SER A 18 -3.40 -12.12 -6.26
C SER A 18 -3.57 -10.93 -7.19
N LEU A 19 -2.57 -10.60 -8.01
CA LEU A 19 -2.65 -9.57 -9.06
C LEU A 19 -3.63 -9.94 -10.17
N ASP A 20 -3.64 -11.21 -10.62
CA ASP A 20 -4.61 -11.70 -11.60
C ASP A 20 -6.07 -11.51 -11.12
N ARG A 21 -6.32 -11.76 -9.84
CA ARG A 21 -7.65 -11.51 -9.25
C ARG A 21 -8.04 -10.04 -9.27
N VAL A 22 -7.09 -9.15 -8.99
CA VAL A 22 -7.30 -7.70 -9.06
C VAL A 22 -7.55 -7.28 -10.50
N GLN A 23 -6.74 -7.74 -11.44
CA GLN A 23 -6.88 -7.44 -12.87
C GLN A 23 -8.25 -7.83 -13.42
N ASN A 24 -8.79 -8.97 -12.99
CA ASN A 24 -10.10 -9.48 -13.42
C ASN A 24 -11.30 -8.82 -12.70
N GLN A 25 -11.08 -7.80 -11.87
CA GLN A 25 -12.19 -7.00 -11.33
C GLN A 25 -12.75 -6.10 -12.43
N PRO A 26 -14.09 -6.06 -12.65
CA PRO A 26 -14.68 -5.35 -13.79
C PRO A 26 -14.32 -3.87 -13.90
N VAL A 27 -14.11 -3.20 -12.76
CA VAL A 27 -13.68 -1.79 -12.73
C VAL A 27 -12.22 -1.68 -13.14
N VAL A 28 -11.34 -2.53 -12.60
CA VAL A 28 -9.89 -2.53 -12.88
C VAL A 28 -9.63 -2.85 -14.35
N GLU A 29 -10.30 -3.88 -14.89
CA GLU A 29 -10.21 -4.28 -16.29
C GLU A 29 -10.56 -3.11 -17.20
N ARG A 30 -11.74 -2.50 -17.03
CA ARG A 30 -12.21 -1.36 -17.81
C ARG A 30 -11.30 -0.13 -17.73
N GLU A 31 -10.76 0.18 -16.53
CA GLU A 31 -9.85 1.31 -16.37
C GLU A 31 -8.49 1.03 -17.03
N THR A 32 -8.02 -0.21 -16.97
CA THR A 32 -6.76 -0.64 -17.60
C THR A 32 -6.87 -0.65 -19.12
N GLU A 33 -7.97 -1.18 -19.67
CA GLU A 33 -8.25 -1.12 -21.12
C GLU A 33 -8.26 0.32 -21.62
N TYR A 34 -9.02 1.19 -20.94
CA TYR A 34 -9.06 2.61 -21.29
C TYR A 34 -7.68 3.26 -21.28
N TYR A 35 -6.90 2.98 -20.24
CA TYR A 35 -5.54 3.51 -20.09
C TYR A 35 -4.66 3.09 -21.27
N LEU A 36 -4.58 1.78 -21.56
CA LEU A 36 -3.73 1.25 -22.63
C LEU A 36 -4.17 1.71 -24.03
N GLU A 37 -5.46 1.85 -24.27
CA GLU A 37 -5.98 2.34 -25.55
C GLU A 37 -5.69 3.83 -25.82
N ASN A 38 -5.52 4.63 -24.76
CA ASN A 38 -5.41 6.08 -24.90
C ASN A 38 -4.02 6.64 -24.59
N ILE A 39 -3.22 5.99 -23.72
CA ILE A 39 -1.92 6.54 -23.30
C ILE A 39 -0.98 6.81 -24.48
N THR A 40 -0.96 5.94 -25.49
CA THR A 40 -0.09 6.09 -26.65
C THR A 40 -0.49 7.24 -27.60
N LYS A 41 -1.70 7.78 -27.44
CA LYS A 41 -2.22 8.91 -28.23
C LYS A 41 -1.80 10.26 -27.63
N VAL A 42 -1.41 10.26 -26.36
CA VAL A 42 -0.99 11.46 -25.61
C VAL A 42 0.37 11.92 -26.07
N LYS A 43 0.48 13.17 -26.55
CA LYS A 43 1.72 13.73 -27.08
C LYS A 43 2.24 14.93 -26.28
N SER A 44 1.50 15.38 -25.30
CA SER A 44 1.89 16.55 -24.50
C SER A 44 1.44 16.43 -23.06
N ILE A 45 2.12 17.14 -22.15
CA ILE A 45 1.72 17.27 -20.74
C ILE A 45 0.27 17.79 -20.64
N LYS A 46 -0.10 18.75 -21.50
CA LYS A 46 -1.45 19.33 -21.51
C LYS A 46 -2.52 18.29 -21.84
N GLU A 47 -2.30 17.46 -22.86
CA GLU A 47 -3.21 16.37 -23.22
C GLU A 47 -3.28 15.33 -22.11
N PHE A 48 -2.13 14.96 -21.51
CA PHE A 48 -2.05 14.00 -20.41
C PHE A 48 -2.91 14.41 -19.22
N VAL A 49 -2.77 15.67 -18.78
CA VAL A 49 -3.49 16.20 -17.61
C VAL A 49 -4.95 16.57 -17.93
N ALA A 50 -5.29 16.79 -19.20
CA ALA A 50 -6.66 17.08 -19.63
C ALA A 50 -7.56 15.84 -19.59
N ASP A 51 -7.04 14.66 -19.89
CA ASP A 51 -7.77 13.40 -19.73
C ASP A 51 -7.76 12.98 -18.26
N ASP A 52 -8.82 13.33 -17.55
CA ASP A 52 -8.96 13.11 -16.10
C ASP A 52 -8.88 11.61 -15.74
N ARG A 53 -9.44 10.75 -16.57
CA ARG A 53 -9.47 9.30 -16.32
C ARG A 53 -8.08 8.69 -16.49
N LEU A 54 -7.39 9.02 -17.56
CA LEU A 54 -6.05 8.56 -17.85
C LEU A 54 -5.05 9.10 -16.82
N PHE A 55 -5.14 10.40 -16.49
CA PHE A 55 -4.27 11.03 -15.51
C PHE A 55 -4.45 10.43 -14.11
N ARG A 56 -5.69 10.23 -13.64
CA ARG A 56 -5.96 9.59 -12.35
C ARG A 56 -5.45 8.16 -12.28
N TYR A 57 -5.59 7.39 -13.35
CA TYR A 57 -5.04 6.04 -13.44
C TYR A 57 -3.52 6.05 -13.21
N ALA A 58 -2.81 6.92 -13.92
CA ALA A 58 -1.36 7.07 -13.79
C ALA A 58 -0.95 7.56 -12.39
N MET A 59 -1.67 8.53 -11.82
CA MET A 59 -1.43 9.03 -10.46
C MET A 59 -1.63 7.93 -9.43
N LYS A 60 -2.70 7.14 -9.52
CA LYS A 60 -2.95 6.00 -8.65
C LYS A 60 -1.85 4.94 -8.75
N ALA A 61 -1.41 4.60 -9.96
CA ALA A 61 -0.31 3.66 -10.18
C ALA A 61 0.97 4.03 -9.42
N HIS A 62 1.19 5.32 -9.17
CA HIS A 62 2.33 5.83 -8.43
C HIS A 62 2.02 6.20 -6.96
N GLY A 63 0.82 5.86 -6.47
CA GLY A 63 0.39 6.18 -5.10
C GLY A 63 0.18 7.67 -4.85
N LEU A 64 -0.17 8.43 -5.88
CA LEU A 64 -0.38 9.89 -5.87
C LEU A 64 -1.86 10.25 -6.17
N GLU A 65 -2.80 9.32 -6.01
CA GLU A 65 -4.20 9.55 -6.37
C GLU A 65 -4.81 10.73 -5.62
N ASP A 66 -4.45 10.89 -4.34
CA ASP A 66 -4.84 11.98 -3.49
C ASP A 66 -4.39 13.37 -3.99
N MET A 67 -3.36 13.39 -4.85
CA MET A 67 -2.83 14.61 -5.47
C MET A 67 -3.31 14.85 -6.91
N ALA A 68 -4.21 13.99 -7.44
CA ALA A 68 -4.70 14.13 -8.82
C ALA A 68 -5.47 15.44 -9.08
N TYR A 69 -6.00 16.08 -8.03
CA TYR A 69 -6.63 17.40 -8.13
C TYR A 69 -5.61 18.54 -8.36
N ALA A 70 -4.36 18.35 -7.95
CA ALA A 70 -3.32 19.38 -8.00
C ALA A 70 -2.63 19.45 -9.37
N LYS A 71 -3.44 19.54 -10.44
CA LYS A 71 -2.97 19.47 -11.84
C LYS A 71 -1.86 20.45 -12.16
N ALA A 72 -1.96 21.71 -11.71
CA ALA A 72 -0.93 22.73 -11.97
C ALA A 72 0.43 22.37 -11.31
N PHE A 73 0.40 21.76 -10.13
CA PHE A 73 1.59 21.25 -9.47
C PHE A 73 2.25 20.13 -10.28
N MET A 74 1.45 19.19 -10.77
CA MET A 74 1.93 18.06 -11.56
C MET A 74 2.44 18.49 -12.94
N VAL A 75 1.80 19.47 -13.57
CA VAL A 75 2.29 20.09 -14.81
C VAL A 75 3.68 20.67 -14.59
N LYS A 76 3.87 21.47 -13.54
CA LYS A 76 5.19 22.04 -13.19
C LYS A 76 6.25 20.96 -12.95
N ALA A 77 5.88 19.85 -12.31
CA ALA A 77 6.80 18.75 -12.08
C ALA A 77 7.20 18.06 -13.40
N LEU A 78 6.23 17.79 -14.28
CA LEU A 78 6.48 17.18 -15.59
C LEU A 78 7.29 18.06 -16.54
N GLU A 79 7.03 19.37 -16.56
CA GLU A 79 7.78 20.35 -17.38
C GLU A 79 9.26 20.44 -16.99
N GLY A 80 9.55 20.28 -15.68
CA GLY A 80 10.92 20.35 -15.17
C GLY A 80 11.74 19.08 -15.39
N GLY A 81 11.13 17.96 -15.74
CA GLY A 81 11.82 16.67 -15.91
C GLY A 81 12.56 16.18 -14.67
N VAL A 82 13.51 15.27 -14.89
CA VAL A 82 14.37 14.70 -13.82
C VAL A 82 15.86 14.76 -14.11
N GLU A 83 16.25 15.20 -15.31
CA GLU A 83 17.66 15.23 -15.74
C GLU A 83 18.44 16.32 -14.99
N ASP A 84 17.86 17.50 -14.82
CA ASP A 84 18.44 18.54 -14.00
C ASP A 84 18.28 18.22 -12.51
N LYS A 85 19.40 18.14 -11.79
CA LYS A 85 19.41 17.92 -10.32
C LYS A 85 18.60 18.96 -9.55
N ASP A 86 18.50 20.16 -10.09
CA ASP A 86 17.78 21.29 -9.53
C ASP A 86 16.33 21.37 -9.98
N SER A 87 15.85 20.42 -10.79
CA SER A 87 14.46 20.36 -11.24
C SER A 87 13.48 20.29 -10.06
N PHE A 88 12.26 20.74 -10.31
CA PHE A 88 11.23 20.77 -9.28
C PHE A 88 10.97 19.37 -8.69
N ALA A 89 10.87 18.35 -9.53
CA ALA A 89 10.64 16.98 -9.10
C ALA A 89 11.77 16.41 -8.24
N ASN A 90 13.03 16.78 -8.54
CA ASN A 90 14.21 16.34 -7.77
C ASN A 90 14.33 17.01 -6.39
N LYS A 91 13.73 18.20 -6.20
CA LYS A 91 13.72 18.94 -4.93
C LYS A 91 12.62 18.49 -3.98
N LEU A 92 11.66 17.71 -4.44
CA LEU A 92 10.57 17.21 -3.58
C LEU A 92 11.09 16.09 -2.68
N SER A 93 10.73 16.15 -1.40
CA SER A 93 11.07 15.12 -0.41
C SER A 93 10.42 13.78 -0.73
N ASP A 94 9.19 13.80 -1.27
CA ASP A 94 8.47 12.61 -1.67
C ASP A 94 8.95 12.14 -3.05
N LYS A 95 9.67 11.02 -3.05
CA LYS A 95 10.26 10.42 -4.24
C LYS A 95 9.24 9.90 -5.25
N ARG A 96 7.98 9.71 -4.85
CA ARG A 96 6.91 9.25 -5.76
C ARG A 96 6.72 10.24 -6.93
N TYR A 97 6.85 11.54 -6.68
CA TYR A 97 6.79 12.55 -7.74
C TYR A 97 7.93 12.40 -8.76
N LYS A 98 9.14 12.16 -8.28
CA LYS A 98 10.29 11.92 -9.16
C LYS A 98 10.09 10.64 -9.98
N GLU A 99 9.59 9.55 -9.38
CA GLU A 99 9.29 8.31 -10.08
C GLU A 99 8.21 8.52 -11.15
N PHE A 100 7.16 9.30 -10.85
CA PHE A 100 6.11 9.67 -11.78
C PHE A 100 6.66 10.44 -12.97
N VAL A 101 7.41 11.52 -12.71
CA VAL A 101 8.02 12.35 -13.76
C VAL A 101 9.00 11.55 -14.61
N ASN A 102 9.81 10.66 -14.01
CA ASN A 102 10.70 9.78 -14.75
C ASN A 102 9.95 8.79 -15.64
N THR A 103 8.76 8.33 -15.22
CA THR A 103 7.92 7.44 -16.02
C THR A 103 7.37 8.17 -17.25
N PHE A 104 6.89 9.41 -17.08
CA PHE A 104 6.27 10.26 -18.10
C PHE A 104 7.17 11.45 -18.44
N ASN A 105 8.43 11.19 -18.75
CA ASN A 105 9.44 12.26 -18.94
C ASN A 105 9.26 13.00 -20.28
N PHE A 106 8.25 13.87 -20.34
CA PHE A 106 7.95 14.70 -21.51
C PHE A 106 9.06 15.72 -21.79
N GLU A 107 9.80 16.16 -20.77
CA GLU A 107 10.92 17.08 -20.94
C GLU A 107 12.01 16.45 -21.81
N ALA A 108 12.39 15.22 -21.53
CA ALA A 108 13.44 14.52 -22.25
C ALA A 108 12.98 13.90 -23.58
N TYR A 109 11.74 13.43 -23.66
CA TYR A 109 11.26 12.58 -24.77
C TYR A 109 10.11 13.20 -25.58
N GLY A 110 9.60 14.37 -25.19
CA GLY A 110 8.55 15.08 -25.91
C GLY A 110 7.32 14.20 -26.14
N ASP A 111 6.85 14.17 -27.39
CA ASP A 111 5.66 13.44 -27.84
C ASP A 111 5.82 11.90 -27.82
N THR A 112 7.02 11.38 -27.59
CA THR A 112 7.31 9.95 -27.48
C THR A 112 7.33 9.43 -26.04
N ALA A 113 7.21 10.30 -25.03
CA ALA A 113 7.33 9.94 -23.61
C ALA A 113 6.38 8.81 -23.19
N THR A 114 5.18 8.74 -23.80
CA THR A 114 4.15 7.74 -23.50
C THR A 114 4.28 6.44 -24.30
N LEU A 115 5.23 6.38 -25.25
CA LEU A 115 5.44 5.19 -26.07
C LEU A 115 6.34 4.14 -25.39
N PHE A 116 7.03 4.50 -24.32
CA PHE A 116 7.87 3.56 -23.58
C PHE A 116 7.06 2.57 -22.76
N THR A 117 7.55 1.35 -22.63
CA THR A 117 6.93 0.28 -21.82
C THR A 117 6.67 0.72 -20.39
N LYS A 118 7.54 1.57 -19.80
CA LYS A 118 7.36 2.10 -18.43
C LYS A 118 6.10 2.96 -18.28
N ALA A 119 5.71 3.69 -19.32
CA ALA A 119 4.49 4.51 -19.34
C ALA A 119 3.23 3.69 -19.71
N GLN A 120 3.38 2.52 -20.28
CA GLN A 120 2.29 1.62 -20.68
C GLN A 120 2.15 0.47 -19.67
N GLN A 121 2.64 -0.72 -20.00
CA GLN A 121 2.52 -1.90 -19.13
C GLN A 121 3.15 -1.68 -17.76
N GLY A 122 4.28 -1.00 -17.66
CA GLY A 122 4.90 -0.69 -16.38
C GLY A 122 4.01 0.15 -15.44
N THR A 123 3.16 1.02 -16.00
CA THR A 123 2.16 1.77 -15.22
C THR A 123 0.97 0.87 -14.83
N VAL A 124 0.55 -0.05 -15.72
CA VAL A 124 -0.48 -1.04 -15.40
C VAL A 124 -0.04 -1.94 -14.25
N ASP A 125 1.18 -2.46 -14.29
CA ASP A 125 1.72 -3.31 -13.23
C ASP A 125 1.74 -2.60 -11.87
N LYS A 126 2.12 -1.32 -11.85
CA LYS A 126 2.06 -0.47 -10.65
C LYS A 126 0.63 -0.24 -10.18
N TYR A 127 -0.31 0.01 -11.10
CA TYR A 127 -1.71 0.24 -10.78
C TYR A 127 -2.34 -1.02 -10.14
N LEU A 128 -2.09 -2.19 -10.69
CA LEU A 128 -2.57 -3.46 -10.15
C LEU A 128 -2.00 -3.72 -8.75
N ARG A 129 -0.70 -3.46 -8.56
CA ARG A 129 -0.04 -3.61 -7.26
C ARG A 129 -0.61 -2.65 -6.22
N GLN A 130 -0.77 -1.38 -6.58
CA GLN A 130 -1.37 -0.36 -5.71
C GLN A 130 -2.82 -0.73 -5.33
N THR A 131 -3.62 -1.17 -6.29
CA THR A 131 -5.00 -1.60 -6.05
C THR A 131 -5.05 -2.86 -5.15
N LEU A 132 -4.13 -3.80 -5.31
CA LEU A 132 -4.02 -4.97 -4.42
C LEU A 132 -3.74 -4.53 -2.97
N GLU A 133 -2.80 -3.60 -2.78
CA GLU A 133 -2.44 -3.06 -1.47
C GLU A 133 -3.61 -2.32 -0.82
N GLU A 134 -4.35 -1.52 -1.58
CA GLU A 134 -5.56 -0.81 -1.11
C GLU A 134 -6.67 -1.78 -0.72
N ASN A 135 -7.00 -2.75 -1.58
CA ASN A 135 -8.01 -3.78 -1.27
C ASN A 135 -7.65 -4.59 -0.01
N ALA A 136 -6.36 -4.83 0.22
CA ALA A 136 -5.89 -5.47 1.45
C ALA A 136 -6.06 -4.53 2.65
N GLY A 137 -5.80 -3.24 2.48
CA GLY A 137 -5.94 -2.20 3.50
C GLY A 137 -7.38 -2.01 3.97
N ASP A 138 -8.35 -2.09 3.07
CA ASP A 138 -9.78 -2.02 3.39
C ASP A 138 -10.20 -3.11 4.41
N GLN A 139 -9.51 -4.23 4.42
CA GLN A 139 -9.75 -5.33 5.35
C GLN A 139 -8.83 -5.26 6.58
N ASN A 140 -7.57 -4.91 6.38
CA ASN A 140 -6.55 -4.82 7.42
C ASN A 140 -5.38 -3.94 6.99
N GLU A 141 -5.27 -2.78 7.61
CA GLU A 141 -4.23 -1.79 7.31
C GLU A 141 -2.81 -2.35 7.50
N GLY A 142 -2.59 -3.24 8.48
CA GLY A 142 -1.30 -3.89 8.67
C GLY A 142 -0.88 -4.77 7.49
N VAL A 143 -1.85 -5.37 6.77
CA VAL A 143 -1.56 -6.14 5.55
C VAL A 143 -1.13 -5.21 4.42
N ARG A 144 -1.80 -4.07 4.24
CA ARG A 144 -1.41 -3.05 3.26
C ARG A 144 0.01 -2.56 3.51
N LEU A 145 0.32 -2.21 4.76
CA LEU A 145 1.63 -1.73 5.16
C LEU A 145 2.73 -2.80 4.92
N ALA A 146 2.46 -4.07 5.24
CA ALA A 146 3.38 -5.17 5.00
C ALA A 146 3.69 -5.36 3.51
N LEU A 147 2.65 -5.38 2.65
CA LEU A 147 2.78 -5.52 1.19
C LEU A 147 3.52 -4.33 0.57
N TYR A 148 3.23 -3.12 1.04
CA TYR A 148 3.91 -1.90 0.60
C TYR A 148 5.38 -1.92 0.98
N PHE A 149 5.70 -2.28 2.23
CA PHE A 149 7.07 -2.38 2.71
C PHE A 149 7.87 -3.44 1.91
N GLU A 150 7.31 -4.63 1.71
CA GLU A 150 7.92 -5.70 0.90
C GLU A 150 8.32 -5.19 -0.49
N ARG A 151 7.43 -4.46 -1.15
CA ARG A 151 7.66 -3.91 -2.49
C ARG A 151 8.76 -2.85 -2.53
N LYS A 152 8.88 -2.05 -1.47
CA LYS A 152 9.84 -0.92 -1.41
C LYS A 152 11.19 -1.31 -0.78
N ALA A 153 11.23 -2.34 0.03
CA ALA A 153 12.35 -2.71 0.90
C ALA A 153 13.70 -2.77 0.17
N SER A 154 13.77 -3.46 -0.97
CA SER A 154 15.02 -3.61 -1.73
C SER A 154 15.56 -2.30 -2.34
N SER A 155 14.74 -1.27 -2.44
CA SER A 155 15.11 0.05 -2.98
C SER A 155 15.55 1.05 -1.91
N ILE A 156 15.41 0.70 -0.63
CA ILE A 156 15.80 1.56 0.49
C ILE A 156 17.32 1.56 0.61
N THR A 157 17.92 2.74 0.62
CA THR A 157 19.38 2.91 0.65
C THR A 157 19.89 3.57 1.94
N ASN A 158 19.02 4.24 2.69
CA ASN A 158 19.38 4.89 3.94
C ASN A 158 18.14 5.06 4.85
N ALA A 159 18.37 5.31 6.14
CA ALA A 159 17.30 5.47 7.12
C ALA A 159 16.38 6.67 6.87
N TYR A 160 16.90 7.74 6.25
CA TYR A 160 16.08 8.92 5.95
C TYR A 160 14.99 8.62 4.91
N GLU A 161 15.21 7.68 4.01
CA GLU A 161 14.16 7.23 3.07
C GLU A 161 13.02 6.52 3.78
N ILE A 162 13.32 5.76 4.85
CA ILE A 162 12.30 5.17 5.71
C ILE A 162 11.52 6.26 6.45
N LEU A 163 12.22 7.26 6.98
CA LEU A 163 11.62 8.36 7.74
C LEU A 163 10.79 9.32 6.90
N ALA A 164 11.16 9.50 5.62
CA ALA A 164 10.45 10.36 4.68
C ALA A 164 9.11 9.76 4.21
N ASP A 165 8.95 8.45 4.28
CA ASP A 165 7.73 7.75 3.88
C ASP A 165 6.94 7.32 5.14
N PRO A 166 5.74 7.88 5.38
CA PRO A 166 4.95 7.55 6.56
C PRO A 166 4.65 6.06 6.73
N ALA A 167 4.43 5.33 5.63
CA ALA A 167 4.13 3.90 5.67
C ALA A 167 5.37 3.07 6.01
N LEU A 168 6.53 3.38 5.41
CA LEU A 168 7.80 2.73 5.74
C LEU A 168 8.21 3.02 7.18
N LYS A 169 8.06 4.28 7.62
CA LYS A 169 8.33 4.70 9.01
C LYS A 169 7.47 3.91 10.00
N GLN A 170 6.17 3.78 9.72
CA GLN A 170 5.27 3.05 10.60
C GLN A 170 5.63 1.58 10.71
N VAL A 171 5.97 0.93 9.59
CA VAL A 171 6.44 -0.46 9.60
C VAL A 171 7.72 -0.61 10.40
N ALA A 172 8.72 0.24 10.16
CA ALA A 172 10.01 0.18 10.85
C ALA A 172 9.85 0.42 12.36
N PHE A 173 9.10 1.44 12.76
CA PHE A 173 8.87 1.76 14.17
C PHE A 173 8.12 0.63 14.89
N THR A 174 7.07 0.10 14.27
CA THR A 174 6.33 -1.03 14.82
C THR A 174 7.22 -2.27 14.95
N ALA A 175 7.97 -2.62 13.90
CA ALA A 175 8.87 -3.78 13.92
C ALA A 175 9.99 -3.65 14.99
N LEU A 176 10.46 -2.44 15.25
CA LEU A 176 11.42 -2.15 16.29
C LEU A 176 10.80 -2.06 17.70
N GLY A 177 9.48 -2.05 17.82
CA GLY A 177 8.77 -1.86 19.08
C GLY A 177 8.94 -0.46 19.67
N LEU A 178 9.11 0.56 18.80
CA LEU A 178 9.27 1.94 19.23
C LEU A 178 7.90 2.55 19.53
N PRO A 179 7.78 3.36 20.57
CA PRO A 179 6.54 4.08 20.87
C PRO A 179 6.30 5.21 19.85
N ASP A 180 5.04 5.54 19.60
CA ASP A 180 4.65 6.62 18.68
C ASP A 180 5.30 7.97 19.03
N SER A 181 5.50 8.23 20.32
CA SER A 181 6.18 9.43 20.82
C SER A 181 7.61 9.58 20.29
N PHE A 182 8.28 8.48 19.90
CA PHE A 182 9.61 8.54 19.31
C PHE A 182 9.60 9.25 17.94
N GLY A 183 8.47 9.27 17.25
CA GLY A 183 8.26 10.05 16.01
C GLY A 183 8.44 11.55 16.18
N ASN A 184 8.38 12.07 17.41
CA ASN A 184 8.62 13.49 17.73
C ASN A 184 10.08 13.81 18.07
N ALA A 185 10.96 12.80 18.13
CA ALA A 185 12.38 12.99 18.35
C ALA A 185 13.05 13.67 17.15
N ASP A 186 14.22 14.22 17.36
CA ASP A 186 15.07 14.74 16.30
C ASP A 186 15.30 13.69 15.20
N ILE A 187 15.22 14.12 13.93
CA ILE A 187 15.26 13.21 12.79
C ILE A 187 16.59 12.43 12.69
N ASP A 188 17.71 13.07 13.08
CA ASP A 188 19.01 12.41 13.04
C ASP A 188 19.11 11.33 14.13
N LYS A 189 18.46 11.54 15.27
CA LYS A 189 18.34 10.50 16.32
C LYS A 189 17.46 9.34 15.87
N GLN A 190 16.38 9.64 15.14
CA GLN A 190 15.52 8.60 14.57
C GLN A 190 16.32 7.77 13.54
N ALA A 191 17.01 8.45 12.61
CA ALA A 191 17.81 7.78 11.57
C ALA A 191 18.91 6.91 12.19
N LYS A 192 19.68 7.46 13.14
CA LYS A 192 20.72 6.72 13.84
C LYS A 192 20.19 5.46 14.54
N LEU A 193 19.06 5.54 15.22
CA LEU A 193 18.46 4.38 15.88
C LEU A 193 18.03 3.30 14.87
N ILE A 194 17.49 3.70 13.72
CA ILE A 194 17.13 2.77 12.66
C ILE A 194 18.39 2.05 12.15
N GLU A 195 19.47 2.79 11.83
CA GLU A 195 20.74 2.25 11.35
C GLU A 195 21.44 1.33 12.37
N GLU A 196 21.29 1.62 13.67
CA GLU A 196 21.82 0.76 14.74
C GLU A 196 21.04 -0.56 14.91
N ARG A 197 19.79 -0.61 14.47
CA ARG A 197 18.87 -1.74 14.72
C ARG A 197 18.50 -2.52 13.48
N ILE A 198 18.66 -1.95 12.31
CA ILE A 198 18.30 -2.52 11.00
C ILE A 198 19.52 -2.45 10.10
N ASP A 199 19.98 -3.59 9.64
CA ASP A 199 20.87 -3.64 8.48
C ASP A 199 20.01 -3.56 7.22
N LEU A 200 20.15 -2.48 6.45
CA LEU A 200 19.37 -2.26 5.23
C LEU A 200 19.72 -3.26 4.13
N GLU A 201 20.90 -3.87 4.16
CA GLU A 201 21.26 -4.95 3.24
C GLU A 201 20.42 -6.21 3.46
N ASP A 202 19.95 -6.46 4.70
CA ASP A 202 19.05 -7.56 5.02
C ASP A 202 17.73 -7.49 4.22
N PHE A 203 17.33 -6.29 3.77
CA PHE A 203 16.12 -6.13 2.96
C PHE A 203 16.26 -6.64 1.52
N LYS A 204 17.48 -6.93 1.08
CA LYS A 204 17.75 -7.56 -0.21
C LYS A 204 17.70 -9.09 -0.14
N ASP A 205 17.76 -9.65 1.07
CA ASP A 205 17.59 -11.07 1.31
C ASP A 205 16.12 -11.41 1.60
N PRO A 206 15.47 -12.26 0.78
CA PRO A 206 14.06 -12.57 0.95
C PRO A 206 13.71 -13.21 2.30
N GLU A 207 14.63 -14.01 2.89
CA GLU A 207 14.37 -14.66 4.17
C GLU A 207 14.46 -13.65 5.34
N LEU A 208 15.44 -12.75 5.30
CA LEU A 208 15.62 -11.74 6.34
C LEU A 208 14.50 -10.69 6.26
N LEU A 209 14.13 -10.25 5.05
CA LEU A 209 12.97 -9.40 4.83
C LEU A 209 11.68 -10.05 5.35
N SER A 210 11.46 -11.35 5.06
CA SER A 210 10.28 -12.06 5.56
C SER A 210 10.25 -12.12 7.09
N LYS A 211 11.39 -12.32 7.75
CA LYS A 211 11.49 -12.28 9.22
C LYS A 211 11.15 -10.91 9.77
N PHE A 212 11.62 -9.85 9.12
CA PHE A 212 11.32 -8.47 9.51
C PHE A 212 9.82 -8.17 9.40
N ILE A 213 9.21 -8.53 8.27
CA ILE A 213 7.75 -8.35 8.04
C ILE A 213 6.93 -9.19 9.02
N ASN A 214 7.36 -10.41 9.31
CA ASN A 214 6.70 -11.25 10.31
C ASN A 214 6.71 -10.59 11.70
N ARG A 215 7.84 -10.03 12.11
CA ARG A 215 7.93 -9.27 13.36
C ARG A 215 7.01 -8.05 13.35
N PHE A 216 6.98 -7.29 12.24
CA PHE A 216 6.06 -6.18 12.06
C PHE A 216 4.60 -6.62 12.23
N THR A 217 4.15 -7.62 11.46
CA THR A 217 2.74 -8.06 11.47
C THR A 217 2.30 -8.61 12.82
N THR A 218 3.21 -9.26 13.54
CA THR A 218 2.96 -9.76 14.90
C THR A 218 2.76 -8.61 15.89
N LEU A 219 3.65 -7.62 15.88
CA LEU A 219 3.56 -6.45 16.76
C LEU A 219 2.39 -5.54 16.36
N TRP A 220 2.10 -5.44 15.07
CA TRP A 220 0.92 -4.73 14.58
C TRP A 220 -0.37 -5.31 15.15
N GLU A 221 -0.55 -6.62 15.10
CA GLU A 221 -1.74 -7.31 15.61
C GLU A 221 -1.90 -7.11 17.13
N ILE A 222 -0.79 -7.09 17.89
CA ILE A 222 -0.81 -6.82 19.34
C ILE A 222 -1.28 -5.38 19.61
N ASN A 223 -0.80 -4.42 18.82
CA ASN A 223 -1.13 -2.99 19.01
C ASN A 223 -2.49 -2.60 18.42
N ASN A 224 -2.99 -3.36 17.43
CA ASN A 224 -4.23 -3.11 16.71
C ASN A 224 -5.09 -4.39 16.67
N PRO A 225 -5.58 -4.89 17.81
CA PRO A 225 -6.34 -6.13 17.85
C PRO A 225 -7.62 -6.00 17.02
N THR A 226 -7.80 -6.88 16.05
CA THR A 226 -9.00 -6.95 15.18
C THR A 226 -10.26 -7.40 15.95
N VAL A 227 -10.06 -7.95 17.15
CA VAL A 227 -11.13 -8.30 18.08
C VAL A 227 -10.88 -7.58 19.38
N SER A 228 -11.83 -6.76 19.83
CA SER A 228 -11.67 -6.08 21.12
C SER A 228 -11.50 -7.12 22.24
N ALA A 229 -10.62 -6.85 23.20
CA ALA A 229 -10.41 -7.72 24.36
C ALA A 229 -11.75 -8.01 25.08
N ALA A 230 -12.72 -7.07 25.06
CA ALA A 230 -14.07 -7.26 25.56
C ALA A 230 -14.85 -8.34 24.78
N SER A 231 -14.68 -8.44 23.46
CA SER A 231 -15.31 -9.48 22.62
C SER A 231 -14.72 -10.87 22.90
N LEU A 232 -13.42 -10.97 23.13
CA LEU A 232 -12.76 -12.23 23.51
C LEU A 232 -13.21 -12.70 24.89
N VAL A 233 -13.30 -11.79 25.86
CA VAL A 233 -13.80 -12.08 27.20
C VAL A 233 -15.25 -12.54 27.13
N THR A 234 -16.12 -11.87 26.35
CA THR A 234 -17.51 -12.28 26.20
C THR A 234 -17.64 -13.68 25.60
N THR A 235 -16.79 -14.01 24.58
CA THR A 235 -16.82 -15.34 23.94
C THR A 235 -16.28 -16.44 24.85
N LEU A 236 -15.30 -16.12 25.73
CA LEU A 236 -14.74 -17.07 26.70
C LEU A 236 -15.66 -17.31 27.89
N PHE A 237 -16.55 -16.35 28.22
CA PHE A 237 -17.49 -16.44 29.34
C PHE A 237 -18.92 -16.70 28.91
N THR A 238 -19.27 -16.70 27.63
CA THR A 238 -20.52 -17.31 27.15
C THR A 238 -20.31 -18.81 27.19
N GLN A 239 -20.88 -19.45 28.20
CA GLN A 239 -21.00 -20.93 28.24
C GLN A 239 -21.70 -21.35 26.92
N PRO A 240 -21.17 -22.37 26.20
CA PRO A 240 -21.95 -22.96 25.14
C PRO A 240 -23.26 -23.43 25.75
N GLU A 241 -24.39 -22.92 25.30
CA GLU A 241 -25.72 -23.43 25.66
C GLU A 241 -25.84 -24.85 25.08
N TYR A 242 -25.22 -25.82 25.73
CA TYR A 242 -25.58 -27.23 25.57
C TYR A 242 -26.84 -27.50 26.42
N GLY A 243 -27.97 -27.02 25.90
CA GLY A 243 -29.25 -27.22 26.57
C GLY A 243 -30.40 -26.88 25.64
N ILE A 244 -31.53 -27.55 25.86
CA ILE A 244 -32.78 -27.24 25.17
C ILE A 244 -33.15 -25.79 25.53
N SER A 245 -33.30 -24.93 24.52
CA SER A 245 -33.60 -23.51 24.74
C SER A 245 -34.86 -23.39 25.62
N THR A 246 -34.90 -22.43 26.53
CA THR A 246 -36.06 -22.16 27.41
C THR A 246 -37.36 -21.97 26.63
N ASN A 247 -37.29 -21.45 25.39
CA ASN A 247 -38.41 -21.36 24.47
C ASN A 247 -38.93 -22.74 24.02
N LEU A 248 -38.04 -23.71 23.76
CA LEU A 248 -38.41 -25.06 23.38
C LEU A 248 -39.03 -25.80 24.56
N LEU A 249 -38.53 -25.60 25.79
CA LEU A 249 -39.12 -26.15 27.01
C LEU A 249 -40.53 -25.60 27.28
N LEU A 250 -40.76 -24.31 27.11
CA LEU A 250 -42.07 -23.67 27.20
C LEU A 250 -43.03 -24.20 26.14
N THR A 251 -42.57 -24.41 24.91
CA THR A 251 -43.41 -24.97 23.83
C THR A 251 -43.78 -26.42 24.10
N MET A 252 -42.85 -27.24 24.63
CA MET A 252 -43.14 -28.62 25.04
C MET A 252 -44.09 -28.70 26.24
N GLN A 253 -44.05 -27.72 27.16
CA GLN A 253 -44.93 -27.67 28.31
C GLN A 253 -46.35 -27.24 27.89
N SER A 254 -46.48 -26.32 26.90
CA SER A 254 -47.78 -25.95 26.34
C SER A 254 -48.44 -27.07 25.53
N MET A 255 -47.66 -27.97 24.91
CA MET A 255 -48.17 -29.14 24.17
C MET A 255 -48.66 -30.28 25.08
N LYS A 256 -48.28 -30.32 26.36
CA LYS A 256 -48.76 -31.33 27.36
C LYS A 256 -50.04 -30.94 28.07
N ALA A 257 -50.55 -29.73 27.80
CA ALA A 257 -51.77 -29.21 28.45
C ALA A 257 -53.02 -29.36 27.59
N TYR A 258 -53.03 -30.26 26.59
CA TYR A 258 -54.21 -30.69 25.82
C TYR A 258 -54.37 -32.17 25.85
#